data_9365e04c1962d9687090fb3c727df81d
#
_entry.id   9365e04c1962d9687090fb3c727df81d
#
_cell.length_a   1.000
_cell.length_b   1.000
_cell.length_c   1.000
_cell.angle_alpha   90.00
_cell.angle_beta   90.00
_cell.angle_gamma   90.00
#
_symmetry.space_group_name_H-M   'P 1'
#
loop_
_entity.id
_entity.type
_entity.pdbx_description
1 polymer ?
#
loop_
_entity_poly.entity_id
_entity_poly.type
_entity_poly.pdbx_seq_one_letter_code
_entity_poly.pdbx_strand_id
1 'polypeptide(L)'
;MESGKEMKNQRMLDELTELMRIDVSSGQETEIAEHLVKKLEQMGFAITRDEAGATFGGVCGNILAVREGERDGVVCFCSHMDRVPGGIGIKPVEEDGILRSSGDTILAADDLSGVAAILEGVRQAIE
;
A
#
# COMPACT_ATOMS: atom_id res chain seq x y z
N MET A 1 3.98 -28.86 -4.35
CA MET A 1 3.91 -28.05 -3.11
C MET A 1 4.66 -26.75 -3.36
N GLU A 2 3.97 -25.62 -3.23
CA GLU A 2 4.60 -24.32 -3.38
C GLU A 2 5.65 -24.09 -2.29
N SER A 3 6.78 -23.47 -2.64
CA SER A 3 7.77 -23.08 -1.63
C SER A 3 7.22 -21.93 -0.76
N GLY A 4 7.70 -21.79 0.46
CA GLY A 4 7.33 -20.67 1.32
C GLY A 4 7.60 -19.29 0.68
N LYS A 5 8.59 -19.22 -0.22
CA LYS A 5 8.90 -18.01 -1.00
C LYS A 5 7.82 -17.71 -2.03
N GLU A 6 7.33 -18.72 -2.74
CA GLU A 6 6.24 -18.56 -3.73
C GLU A 6 4.95 -18.10 -3.05
N MET A 7 4.60 -18.68 -1.89
CA MET A 7 3.45 -18.25 -1.10
C MET A 7 3.55 -16.79 -0.65
N LYS A 8 4.73 -16.32 -0.23
CA LYS A 8 4.96 -14.93 0.18
C LYS A 8 4.87 -13.97 -1.00
N ASN A 9 5.40 -14.37 -2.16
CA ASN A 9 5.29 -13.58 -3.38
C ASN A 9 3.82 -13.45 -3.82
N GLN A 10 3.06 -14.52 -3.73
CA GLN A 10 1.63 -14.50 -4.07
C GLN A 10 0.86 -13.61 -3.11
N ARG A 11 1.12 -13.67 -1.81
CA ARG A 11 0.51 -12.79 -0.80
C ARG A 11 0.77 -11.31 -1.11
N MET A 12 2.01 -10.96 -1.47
CA MET A 12 2.36 -9.59 -1.83
C MET A 12 1.66 -9.14 -3.11
N LEU A 13 1.56 -10.02 -4.11
CA LEU A 13 0.86 -9.73 -5.37
C LEU A 13 -0.65 -9.54 -5.14
N ASP A 14 -1.27 -10.38 -4.33
CA ASP A 14 -2.69 -10.26 -3.98
C ASP A 14 -2.96 -8.93 -3.27
N GLU A 15 -2.11 -8.54 -2.35
CA GLU A 15 -2.20 -7.26 -1.64
C GLU A 15 -2.01 -6.07 -2.58
N LEU A 16 -1.04 -6.13 -3.49
CA LEU A 16 -0.83 -5.10 -4.51
C LEU A 16 -2.07 -4.92 -5.40
N THR A 17 -2.63 -6.01 -5.91
CA THR A 17 -3.82 -5.95 -6.78
C THR A 17 -5.07 -5.50 -6.01
N GLU A 18 -5.19 -5.85 -4.74
CA GLU A 18 -6.25 -5.34 -3.86
C GLU A 18 -6.15 -3.82 -3.71
N LEU A 19 -4.96 -3.29 -3.44
CA LEU A 19 -4.72 -1.84 -3.34
C LEU A 19 -5.01 -1.11 -4.67
N MET A 20 -4.64 -1.70 -5.80
CA MET A 20 -4.92 -1.12 -7.13
C MET A 20 -6.41 -0.96 -7.41
N ARG A 21 -7.25 -1.87 -6.89
CA ARG A 21 -8.70 -1.85 -7.09
C ARG A 21 -9.42 -0.81 -6.25
N ILE A 22 -8.78 -0.25 -5.23
CA ILE A 22 -9.35 0.85 -4.46
C ILE A 22 -9.28 2.11 -5.32
N ASP A 23 -10.42 2.76 -5.54
CA ASP A 23 -10.48 4.00 -6.30
C ASP A 23 -9.84 5.15 -5.53
N VAL A 24 -8.88 5.81 -6.15
CA VAL A 24 -8.15 6.93 -5.56
C VAL A 24 -7.97 8.03 -6.59
N SER A 25 -8.28 9.26 -6.18
CA SER A 25 -7.87 10.48 -6.88
C SER A 25 -6.96 11.30 -5.98
N SER A 26 -6.04 12.07 -6.54
CA SER A 26 -5.15 12.94 -5.75
C SER A 26 -5.97 13.92 -4.90
N GLY A 27 -5.68 14.00 -3.62
CA GLY A 27 -6.44 14.77 -2.63
C GLY A 27 -7.68 14.03 -2.08
N GLN A 28 -7.98 12.82 -2.53
CA GLN A 28 -9.14 12.01 -2.13
C GLN A 28 -8.69 10.58 -1.76
N GLU A 29 -7.73 10.48 -0.84
CA GLU A 29 -7.07 9.22 -0.47
C GLU A 29 -7.71 8.54 0.75
N THR A 30 -8.90 8.96 1.20
CA THR A 30 -9.50 8.45 2.44
C THR A 30 -9.68 6.94 2.44
N GLU A 31 -10.21 6.36 1.38
CA GLU A 31 -10.52 4.93 1.33
C GLU A 31 -9.25 4.07 1.41
N ILE A 32 -8.22 4.40 0.64
CA ILE A 32 -6.96 3.66 0.70
C ILE A 32 -6.24 3.89 2.03
N ALA A 33 -6.32 5.10 2.59
CA ALA A 33 -5.74 5.39 3.91
C ALA A 33 -6.37 4.53 5.00
N GLU A 34 -7.70 4.42 5.04
CA GLU A 34 -8.42 3.58 6.00
C GLU A 34 -8.03 2.09 5.84
N HIS A 35 -7.92 1.63 4.61
CA HIS A 35 -7.51 0.27 4.29
C HIS A 35 -6.10 -0.03 4.82
N LEU A 36 -5.14 0.88 4.57
CA LEU A 36 -3.76 0.73 5.03
C LEU A 36 -3.65 0.80 6.56
N VAL A 37 -4.37 1.72 7.19
CA VAL A 37 -4.41 1.82 8.66
C VAL A 37 -4.90 0.52 9.28
N LYS A 38 -6.00 -0.03 8.78
CA LYS A 38 -6.54 -1.29 9.28
C LYS A 38 -5.54 -2.45 9.17
N LYS A 39 -4.84 -2.55 8.04
CA LYS A 39 -3.80 -3.58 7.85
C LYS A 39 -2.64 -3.40 8.82
N LEU A 40 -2.16 -2.19 9.00
CA LEU A 40 -1.05 -1.88 9.90
C LEU A 40 -1.43 -2.13 11.37
N GLU A 41 -2.63 -1.73 11.78
CA GLU A 41 -3.14 -2.04 13.13
C GLU A 41 -3.23 -3.55 13.38
N GLN A 42 -3.68 -4.32 12.42
CA GLN A 42 -3.71 -5.80 12.50
C GLN A 42 -2.33 -6.42 12.67
N MET A 43 -1.28 -5.75 12.18
CA MET A 43 0.11 -6.15 12.37
C MET A 43 0.75 -5.60 13.66
N GLY A 44 -0.02 -4.92 14.49
CA GLY A 44 0.43 -4.41 15.80
C GLY A 44 1.12 -3.05 15.75
N PHE A 45 0.92 -2.27 14.68
CA PHE A 45 1.42 -0.91 14.59
C PHE A 45 0.49 0.07 15.30
N ALA A 46 1.07 1.03 16.02
CA ALA A 46 0.37 2.21 16.52
C ALA A 46 0.33 3.27 15.42
N ILE A 47 -0.84 3.84 15.17
CA ILE A 47 -1.08 4.75 14.05
C ILE A 47 -1.20 6.19 14.56
N THR A 48 -0.50 7.10 13.91
CA THR A 48 -0.67 8.54 14.03
C THR A 48 -0.96 9.12 12.65
N ARG A 49 -1.88 10.08 12.57
CA ARG A 49 -2.22 10.80 11.34
C ARG A 49 -2.01 12.28 11.54
N ASP A 50 -1.62 12.98 10.49
CA ASP A 50 -1.59 14.44 10.47
C ASP A 50 -2.71 15.01 9.57
N GLU A 51 -2.75 16.31 9.46
CA GLU A 51 -3.74 17.04 8.64
C GLU A 51 -3.07 17.75 7.45
N ALA A 52 -1.95 17.22 6.97
CA ALA A 52 -1.19 17.85 5.88
C ALA A 52 -2.04 18.09 4.62
N GLY A 53 -2.97 17.19 4.31
CA GLY A 53 -3.87 17.32 3.17
C GLY A 53 -4.71 18.59 3.19
N ALA A 54 -5.13 19.07 4.37
CA ALA A 54 -5.94 20.27 4.52
C ALA A 54 -5.25 21.54 3.99
N THR A 55 -3.92 21.56 3.93
CA THR A 55 -3.14 22.72 3.46
C THR A 55 -3.29 22.97 1.96
N PHE A 56 -3.73 21.98 1.19
CA PHE A 56 -3.94 22.09 -0.26
C PHE A 56 -5.31 21.56 -0.72
N GLY A 57 -6.28 21.49 0.21
CA GLY A 57 -7.65 21.07 -0.10
C GLY A 57 -7.88 19.58 -0.21
N GLY A 58 -6.91 18.77 0.20
CA GLY A 58 -7.06 17.32 0.32
C GLY A 58 -7.84 16.91 1.56
N VAL A 59 -8.35 15.69 1.56
CA VAL A 59 -9.18 15.14 2.65
C VAL A 59 -8.42 14.24 3.62
N CYS A 60 -7.17 13.93 3.32
CA CYS A 60 -6.35 12.99 4.07
C CYS A 60 -4.96 13.58 4.31
N GLY A 61 -4.37 13.24 5.45
CA GLY A 61 -2.98 13.56 5.78
C GLY A 61 -2.07 12.34 5.65
N ASN A 62 -0.85 12.48 6.15
CA ASN A 62 0.10 11.38 6.21
C ASN A 62 -0.28 10.37 7.30
N ILE A 63 0.11 9.14 7.10
CA ILE A 63 -0.02 8.05 8.08
C ILE A 63 1.37 7.71 8.58
N LEU A 64 1.55 7.77 9.89
CA LEU A 64 2.74 7.29 10.58
C LEU A 64 2.37 6.04 11.39
N ALA A 65 2.98 4.91 11.05
CA ALA A 65 2.81 3.65 11.75
C ALA A 65 4.10 3.26 12.45
N VAL A 66 4.02 3.03 13.75
CA VAL A 66 5.18 2.71 14.59
C VAL A 66 4.94 1.39 15.31
N ARG A 67 5.92 0.51 15.27
CA ARG A 67 5.93 -0.73 16.05
C ARG A 67 7.29 -0.88 16.72
N GLU A 68 7.26 -1.11 18.02
CA GLU A 68 8.46 -1.39 18.80
C GLU A 68 9.08 -2.73 18.37
N GLY A 69 10.40 -2.74 18.20
CA GLY A 69 11.19 -3.93 17.92
C GLY A 69 11.98 -4.38 19.15
N GLU A 70 12.71 -5.47 18.99
CA GLU A 70 13.55 -6.06 20.06
C GLU A 70 14.98 -5.53 20.06
N ARG A 71 15.39 -4.80 19.04
CA ARG A 71 16.73 -4.27 18.86
C ARG A 71 16.75 -2.76 18.99
N ASP A 72 17.90 -2.22 19.39
CA ASP A 72 18.11 -0.78 19.39
C ASP A 72 18.14 -0.21 17.97
N GLY A 73 17.72 1.02 17.85
CA GLY A 73 17.68 1.75 16.58
C GLY A 73 16.30 1.76 15.94
N VAL A 74 16.18 2.49 14.86
CA VAL A 74 14.94 2.66 14.09
C VAL A 74 15.23 2.45 12.62
N VAL A 75 14.37 1.68 11.96
CA VAL A 75 14.30 1.58 10.50
C VAL A 75 13.00 2.21 10.05
N CYS A 76 13.06 3.15 9.12
CA CYS A 76 11.90 3.82 8.57
C CYS A 76 11.77 3.53 7.08
N PHE A 77 10.58 3.12 6.65
CA PHE A 77 10.20 2.99 5.26
C PHE A 77 9.16 4.04 4.91
N CYS A 78 9.21 4.56 3.71
CA CYS A 78 8.31 5.61 3.25
C CYS A 78 7.85 5.34 1.82
N SER A 79 6.59 5.59 1.56
CA SER A 79 5.97 5.57 0.23
C SER A 79 4.77 6.50 0.22
N HIS A 80 4.27 6.84 -0.96
CA HIS A 80 3.04 7.62 -1.10
C HIS A 80 1.86 6.72 -1.50
N MET A 81 0.64 7.19 -1.24
CA MET A 81 -0.60 6.46 -1.54
C MET A 81 -1.48 7.17 -2.56
N ASP A 82 -1.13 8.39 -2.94
CA ASP A 82 -1.81 9.12 -4.02
C ASP A 82 -1.43 8.59 -5.39
N ARG A 83 -2.19 8.97 -6.40
CA ARG A 83 -1.95 8.61 -7.80
C ARG A 83 -2.19 9.81 -8.72
N VAL A 84 -1.55 9.77 -9.87
CA VAL A 84 -1.87 10.67 -10.98
C VAL A 84 -3.27 10.37 -11.53
N PRO A 85 -3.90 11.30 -12.28
CA PRO A 85 -5.22 11.06 -12.89
C PRO A 85 -5.29 9.77 -13.70
N GLY A 86 -6.46 9.15 -13.71
CA GLY A 86 -6.73 7.89 -14.42
C GLY A 86 -6.73 6.65 -13.54
N GLY A 87 -6.70 6.83 -12.22
CA GLY A 87 -6.64 5.76 -11.23
C GLY A 87 -7.98 5.28 -10.67
N ILE A 88 -9.07 5.45 -11.41
CA ILE A 88 -10.40 4.98 -11.03
C ILE A 88 -10.79 3.78 -11.89
N GLY A 89 -11.34 2.74 -11.27
CA GLY A 89 -11.79 1.53 -11.97
C GLY A 89 -10.66 0.67 -12.50
N ILE A 90 -9.51 0.65 -11.86
CA ILE A 90 -8.37 -0.17 -12.28
C ILE A 90 -8.71 -1.65 -12.17
N LYS A 91 -8.46 -2.38 -13.25
CA LYS A 91 -8.62 -3.84 -13.33
C LYS A 91 -7.24 -4.44 -13.65
N PRO A 92 -6.45 -4.76 -12.63
CA PRO A 92 -5.13 -5.34 -12.87
C PRO A 92 -5.26 -6.77 -13.39
N VAL A 93 -4.46 -7.11 -14.38
CA VAL A 93 -4.34 -8.47 -14.92
C VAL A 93 -2.88 -8.88 -14.98
N GLU A 94 -2.61 -10.14 -14.66
CA GLU A 94 -1.30 -10.74 -14.80
C GLU A 94 -1.30 -11.66 -16.01
N GLU A 95 -0.33 -11.43 -16.90
CA GLU A 95 -0.08 -12.25 -18.07
C GLU A 95 1.42 -12.46 -18.24
N ASP A 96 1.86 -13.71 -18.25
CA ASP A 96 3.27 -14.08 -18.44
C ASP A 96 4.23 -13.41 -17.46
N GLY A 97 3.82 -13.29 -16.19
CA GLY A 97 4.61 -12.66 -15.14
C GLY A 97 4.64 -11.13 -15.19
N ILE A 98 3.81 -10.52 -16.03
CA ILE A 98 3.69 -9.07 -16.15
C ILE A 98 2.32 -8.63 -15.65
N LEU A 99 2.31 -7.69 -14.70
CA LEU A 99 1.09 -7.06 -14.22
C LEU A 99 0.81 -5.81 -15.05
N ARG A 100 -0.42 -5.68 -15.57
CA ARG A 100 -0.83 -4.54 -16.37
C ARG A 100 -2.28 -4.14 -16.12
N SER A 101 -2.66 -2.93 -16.51
CA SER A 101 -4.05 -2.52 -16.55
C SER A 101 -4.74 -3.13 -17.79
N SER A 102 -5.94 -3.67 -17.59
CA SER A 102 -6.73 -4.27 -18.69
C SER A 102 -7.57 -3.25 -19.48
N GLY A 103 -7.55 -1.98 -19.11
CA GLY A 103 -8.37 -0.93 -19.74
C GLY A 103 -7.56 0.35 -19.98
N ASP A 104 -8.28 1.46 -20.02
CA ASP A 104 -7.72 2.79 -20.29
C ASP A 104 -7.13 3.47 -19.03
N THR A 105 -7.16 2.80 -17.88
CA THR A 105 -6.62 3.34 -16.64
C THR A 105 -5.12 3.20 -16.56
N ILE A 106 -4.50 4.00 -15.67
CA ILE A 106 -3.16 3.68 -15.19
C ILE A 106 -3.19 2.37 -14.38
N LEU A 107 -2.04 1.80 -14.08
CA LEU A 107 -1.93 0.63 -13.19
C LEU A 107 -1.77 1.03 -11.72
N ALA A 108 -1.28 2.21 -11.44
CA ALA A 108 -0.93 2.73 -10.11
C ALA A 108 0.23 1.95 -9.43
N ALA A 109 1.13 1.38 -10.21
CA ALA A 109 2.34 0.77 -9.68
C ALA A 109 3.26 1.78 -8.98
N ASP A 110 3.20 3.03 -9.38
CA ASP A 110 3.83 4.18 -8.72
C ASP A 110 2.84 4.81 -7.71
N ASP A 111 2.93 4.61 -6.42
CA ASP A 111 3.96 3.73 -5.81
C ASP A 111 3.32 2.60 -4.97
N LEU A 112 2.22 2.01 -5.42
CA LEU A 112 1.61 0.89 -4.73
C LEU A 112 2.53 -0.35 -4.70
N SER A 113 3.43 -0.47 -5.67
CA SER A 113 4.46 -1.51 -5.61
C SER A 113 5.39 -1.32 -4.40
N GLY A 114 5.76 -0.09 -4.09
CA GLY A 114 6.51 0.26 -2.88
C GLY A 114 5.70 0.01 -1.62
N VAL A 115 4.43 0.41 -1.60
CA VAL A 115 3.53 0.16 -0.46
C VAL A 115 3.39 -1.34 -0.18
N ALA A 116 3.12 -2.15 -1.21
CA ALA A 116 3.01 -3.61 -1.05
C ALA A 116 4.31 -4.25 -0.58
N ALA A 117 5.45 -3.78 -1.10
CA ALA A 117 6.77 -4.25 -0.67
C ALA A 117 7.05 -3.92 0.81
N ILE A 118 6.69 -2.73 1.27
CA ILE A 118 6.80 -2.34 2.67
C ILE A 118 5.92 -3.22 3.56
N LEU A 119 4.66 -3.40 3.20
CA LEU A 119 3.72 -4.22 3.97
C LEU A 119 4.20 -5.67 4.09
N GLU A 120 4.66 -6.26 2.99
CA GLU A 120 5.18 -7.62 3.01
C GLU A 120 6.49 -7.71 3.80
N GLY A 121 7.40 -6.73 3.62
CA GLY A 121 8.67 -6.70 4.34
C GLY A 121 8.49 -6.62 5.85
N VAL A 122 7.63 -5.74 6.35
CA VAL A 122 7.36 -5.64 7.80
C VAL A 122 6.62 -6.86 8.31
N ARG A 123 5.71 -7.45 7.53
CA ARG A 123 5.02 -8.69 7.89
C ARG A 123 5.99 -9.84 8.08
N GLN A 124 6.93 -10.02 7.14
CA GLN A 124 7.96 -11.05 7.26
C GLN A 124 8.91 -10.81 8.44
N ALA A 125 9.22 -9.57 8.77
CA ALA A 125 10.04 -9.23 9.92
C ALA A 125 9.35 -9.53 11.26
N ILE A 126 8.02 -9.49 11.31
CA ILE A 126 7.19 -9.81 12.49
C ILE A 126 6.98 -11.32 12.65
N GLU A 127 6.85 -12.03 11.56
CA GLU A 127 6.75 -13.50 11.54
C GLU A 127 8.08 -14.13 11.97
#